data_b58a60478cbcbf6fc8e33f51839c4ab9
#
_entry.id   b58a60478cbcbf6fc8e33f51839c4ab9
#
_cell.length_a   1.000
_cell.length_b   1.000
_cell.length_c   1.000
_cell.angle_alpha   90.00
_cell.angle_beta   90.00
_cell.angle_gamma   90.00
#
_symmetry.space_group_name_H-M   'P 1'
#
loop_
_entity.id
_entity.type
_entity.pdbx_description
1 polymer ?
#
loop_
_entity_poly.entity_id
_entity_poly.type
_entity_poly.pdbx_seq_one_letter_code
_entity_poly.pdbx_strand_id
1 'polypeptide(L)'
;MTEVTHNHPEGIKGAEATAVAVYMARTGCTQQEIAAHIVEHYYALDFTIDGIREDYIFNETCQHTVPQAIECFLESCSFEDAIRTAISLGGDSDTIAAIAGAIAEAYYGIPGAIRTQALSYLDDRLRPIYDEWEARYGMGRSCIERAERTEKLPCVGSGGSIGKMEGIQ
;
A
#
# COMPACT_ATOMS: atom_id res chain seq x y z
N MET A 1 10.85 9.27 -14.67
CA MET A 1 10.61 10.55 -13.94
C MET A 1 11.54 10.69 -12.73
N THR A 2 11.71 9.67 -11.92
CA THR A 2 12.61 9.64 -10.72
C THR A 2 14.08 9.90 -11.05
N GLU A 3 14.57 9.40 -12.18
CA GLU A 3 15.96 9.51 -12.64
C GLU A 3 16.48 10.95 -12.72
N VAL A 4 15.60 11.94 -12.91
CA VAL A 4 15.97 13.36 -12.98
C VAL A 4 16.55 13.88 -11.65
N THR A 5 16.08 13.32 -10.54
CA THR A 5 16.50 13.73 -9.18
C THR A 5 17.22 12.61 -8.42
N HIS A 6 16.88 11.34 -8.69
CA HIS A 6 17.38 10.16 -7.98
C HIS A 6 17.68 9.06 -9.01
N ASN A 7 18.89 9.04 -9.53
CA ASN A 7 19.31 8.12 -10.59
C ASN A 7 20.04 6.85 -10.07
N HIS A 8 20.01 6.61 -8.76
CA HIS A 8 20.52 5.35 -8.23
C HIS A 8 19.61 4.19 -8.67
N PRO A 9 20.16 3.04 -9.13
CA PRO A 9 19.36 1.91 -9.63
C PRO A 9 18.25 1.46 -8.65
N GLU A 10 18.55 1.36 -7.36
CA GLU A 10 17.57 0.99 -6.35
C GLU A 10 16.47 2.05 -6.14
N GLY A 11 16.80 3.33 -6.29
CA GLY A 11 15.80 4.40 -6.25
C GLY A 11 14.83 4.35 -7.44
N ILE A 12 15.36 4.08 -8.63
CA ILE A 12 14.55 3.89 -9.85
C ILE A 12 13.66 2.66 -9.70
N LYS A 13 14.23 1.53 -9.25
CA LYS A 13 13.54 0.27 -8.99
C LYS A 13 12.40 0.43 -7.99
N GLY A 14 12.64 1.13 -6.86
CA GLY A 14 11.61 1.37 -5.85
C GLY A 14 10.46 2.21 -6.36
N ALA A 15 10.76 3.27 -7.12
CA ALA A 15 9.73 4.12 -7.74
C ALA A 15 8.93 3.35 -8.81
N GLU A 16 9.57 2.50 -9.58
CA GLU A 16 8.94 1.67 -10.61
C GLU A 16 8.03 0.62 -9.97
N ALA A 17 8.51 -0.12 -8.96
CA ALA A 17 7.73 -1.10 -8.21
C ALA A 17 6.46 -0.48 -7.62
N THR A 18 6.59 0.69 -6.98
CA THR A 18 5.44 1.43 -6.42
C THR A 18 4.45 1.83 -7.52
N ALA A 19 4.93 2.41 -8.62
CA ALA A 19 4.08 2.86 -9.71
C ALA A 19 3.34 1.69 -10.39
N VAL A 20 4.02 0.56 -10.57
CA VAL A 20 3.42 -0.66 -11.14
C VAL A 20 2.38 -1.25 -10.19
N ALA A 21 2.65 -1.32 -8.88
CA ALA A 21 1.68 -1.80 -7.90
C ALA A 21 0.40 -0.93 -7.89
N VAL A 22 0.55 0.41 -7.91
CA VAL A 22 -0.58 1.34 -8.03
C VAL A 22 -1.35 1.13 -9.34
N TYR A 23 -0.65 0.97 -10.46
CA TYR A 23 -1.28 0.73 -11.76
C TYR A 23 -2.07 -0.58 -11.79
N MET A 24 -1.48 -1.68 -11.29
CA MET A 24 -2.14 -2.99 -11.23
C MET A 24 -3.37 -2.95 -10.31
N ALA A 25 -3.27 -2.32 -9.14
CA ALA A 25 -4.39 -2.11 -8.22
C ALA A 25 -5.52 -1.33 -8.91
N ARG A 26 -5.19 -0.24 -9.60
CA ARG A 26 -6.15 0.62 -10.31
C ARG A 26 -6.84 -0.10 -11.48
N THR A 27 -6.15 -1.00 -12.15
CA THR A 27 -6.69 -1.79 -13.28
C THR A 27 -7.44 -3.04 -12.85
N GLY A 28 -7.53 -3.31 -11.54
CA GLY A 28 -8.37 -4.37 -10.98
C GLY A 28 -7.66 -5.71 -10.77
N CYS A 29 -6.32 -5.73 -10.80
CA CYS A 29 -5.56 -6.91 -10.39
C CYS A 29 -5.79 -7.21 -8.90
N THR A 30 -5.77 -8.47 -8.54
CA THR A 30 -5.85 -8.95 -7.15
C THR A 30 -4.53 -8.70 -6.40
N GLN A 31 -4.58 -8.69 -5.07
CA GLN A 31 -3.36 -8.62 -4.25
C GLN A 31 -2.37 -9.73 -4.59
N GLN A 32 -2.85 -10.94 -4.88
CA GLN A 32 -2.01 -12.08 -5.27
C GLN A 32 -1.30 -11.86 -6.61
N GLU A 33 -1.98 -11.29 -7.60
CA GLU A 33 -1.36 -10.95 -8.89
C GLU A 33 -0.33 -9.83 -8.75
N ILE A 34 -0.62 -8.83 -7.91
CA ILE A 34 0.33 -7.76 -7.59
C ILE A 34 1.56 -8.36 -6.89
N ALA A 35 1.37 -9.17 -5.85
CA ALA A 35 2.46 -9.83 -5.12
C ALA A 35 3.34 -10.67 -6.06
N ALA A 36 2.73 -11.50 -6.92
CA ALA A 36 3.45 -12.33 -7.87
C ALA A 36 4.32 -11.48 -8.81
N HIS A 37 3.77 -10.39 -9.34
CA HIS A 37 4.50 -9.50 -10.23
C HIS A 37 5.67 -8.79 -9.53
N ILE A 38 5.46 -8.32 -8.30
CA ILE A 38 6.51 -7.66 -7.51
C ILE A 38 7.64 -8.64 -7.18
N VAL A 39 7.30 -9.88 -6.81
CA VAL A 39 8.30 -10.93 -6.51
C VAL A 39 9.10 -11.30 -7.76
N GLU A 40 8.47 -11.40 -8.91
CA GLU A 40 9.12 -11.77 -10.16
C GLU A 40 10.10 -10.70 -10.67
N HIS A 41 9.76 -9.40 -10.49
CA HIS A 41 10.46 -8.32 -11.20
C HIS A 41 11.24 -7.35 -10.30
N TYR A 42 10.89 -7.26 -9.01
CA TYR A 42 11.41 -6.19 -8.15
C TYR A 42 12.01 -6.67 -6.83
N TYR A 43 11.20 -7.18 -5.90
CA TYR A 43 11.60 -7.48 -4.54
C TYR A 43 11.09 -8.83 -4.08
N ALA A 44 11.93 -9.60 -3.39
CA ALA A 44 11.46 -10.73 -2.60
C ALA A 44 10.54 -10.23 -1.47
N LEU A 45 9.39 -10.90 -1.29
CA LEU A 45 8.42 -10.67 -0.23
C LEU A 45 8.34 -11.95 0.62
N ASP A 46 9.47 -12.35 1.20
CA ASP A 46 9.66 -13.59 1.97
C ASP A 46 9.55 -13.38 3.47
N PHE A 47 8.85 -12.34 3.89
CA PHE A 47 8.60 -11.98 5.27
C PHE A 47 7.12 -11.62 5.47
N THR A 48 6.71 -11.51 6.72
CA THR A 48 5.42 -10.90 7.12
C THR A 48 5.68 -9.66 7.95
N ILE A 49 4.73 -8.74 7.98
CA ILE A 49 4.87 -7.51 8.79
C ILE A 49 5.01 -7.85 10.27
N ASP A 50 4.23 -8.79 10.78
CA ASP A 50 4.36 -9.23 12.17
C ASP A 50 5.71 -9.89 12.45
N GLY A 51 6.26 -10.62 11.47
CA GLY A 51 7.57 -11.29 11.61
C GLY A 51 8.77 -10.35 11.69
N ILE A 52 8.67 -9.15 11.12
CA ILE A 52 9.77 -8.17 11.12
C ILE A 52 9.56 -7.04 12.13
N ARG A 53 8.37 -6.90 12.72
CA ARG A 53 7.95 -5.75 13.53
C ARG A 53 8.87 -5.44 14.71
N GLU A 54 9.33 -6.46 15.41
CA GLU A 54 10.16 -6.28 16.62
C GLU A 54 11.58 -5.80 16.28
N ASP A 55 12.10 -6.20 15.13
CA ASP A 55 13.47 -5.92 14.71
C ASP A 55 13.58 -4.78 13.68
N TYR A 56 12.43 -4.28 13.19
CA TYR A 56 12.42 -3.24 12.16
C TYR A 56 12.85 -1.90 12.74
N ILE A 57 13.90 -1.33 12.16
CA ILE A 57 14.46 -0.04 12.57
C ILE A 57 14.34 0.96 11.43
N PHE A 58 14.44 2.26 11.76
CA PHE A 58 14.47 3.35 10.79
C PHE A 58 15.51 3.09 9.70
N ASN A 59 15.08 3.17 8.43
CA ASN A 59 15.95 2.99 7.26
C ASN A 59 15.44 3.85 6.11
N GLU A 60 16.34 4.63 5.49
CA GLU A 60 16.02 5.54 4.38
C GLU A 60 16.19 4.88 3.00
N THR A 61 16.59 3.60 2.94
CA THR A 61 16.87 2.96 1.66
C THR A 61 15.63 2.33 1.05
N CYS A 62 15.50 2.41 -0.27
CA CYS A 62 14.37 1.82 -1.00
C CYS A 62 14.22 0.31 -0.74
N GLN A 63 15.33 -0.42 -0.56
CA GLN A 63 15.32 -1.87 -0.32
C GLN A 63 14.69 -2.26 1.03
N HIS A 64 14.70 -1.33 1.99
CA HIS A 64 14.17 -1.55 3.34
C HIS A 64 12.93 -0.71 3.66
N THR A 65 12.35 -0.07 2.64
CA THR A 65 11.13 0.73 2.78
C THR A 65 10.05 0.28 1.80
N VAL A 66 10.40 0.12 0.52
CA VAL A 66 9.40 -0.16 -0.53
C VAL A 66 8.78 -1.56 -0.40
N PRO A 67 9.55 -2.67 -0.24
CA PRO A 67 8.94 -3.98 -0.05
C PRO A 67 8.09 -4.07 1.21
N GLN A 68 8.50 -3.44 2.32
CA GLN A 68 7.72 -3.38 3.55
C GLN A 68 6.39 -2.62 3.36
N ALA A 69 6.42 -1.52 2.62
CA ALA A 69 5.22 -0.76 2.31
C ALA A 69 4.25 -1.55 1.41
N ILE A 70 4.78 -2.27 0.42
CA ILE A 70 3.97 -3.15 -0.44
C ILE A 70 3.37 -4.28 0.39
N GLU A 71 4.14 -4.91 1.30
CA GLU A 71 3.66 -5.98 2.17
C GLU A 71 2.57 -5.49 3.13
N CYS A 72 2.69 -4.27 3.69
CA CYS A 72 1.63 -3.65 4.48
C CYS A 72 0.29 -3.55 3.71
N PHE A 73 0.34 -3.28 2.40
CA PHE A 73 -0.84 -3.31 1.56
C PHE A 73 -1.32 -4.75 1.29
N LEU A 74 -0.42 -5.67 0.99
CA LEU A 74 -0.77 -7.05 0.64
C LEU A 74 -1.42 -7.81 1.80
N GLU A 75 -0.98 -7.56 3.04
CA GLU A 75 -1.58 -8.15 4.24
C GLU A 75 -2.86 -7.44 4.70
N SER A 76 -3.20 -6.28 4.12
CA SER A 76 -4.35 -5.48 4.54
C SER A 76 -5.68 -5.97 3.95
N CYS A 77 -6.77 -5.68 4.65
CA CYS A 77 -8.14 -5.93 4.19
C CYS A 77 -8.94 -4.66 3.88
N SER A 78 -8.38 -3.48 4.14
CA SER A 78 -9.00 -2.18 3.84
C SER A 78 -7.94 -1.09 3.70
N PHE A 79 -8.34 0.09 3.19
CA PHE A 79 -7.48 1.27 3.15
C PHE A 79 -6.95 1.66 4.54
N GLU A 80 -7.84 1.73 5.53
CA GLU A 80 -7.45 2.09 6.90
C GLU A 80 -6.51 1.06 7.51
N ASP A 81 -6.76 -0.22 7.25
CA ASP A 81 -5.93 -1.31 7.73
C ASP A 81 -4.50 -1.24 7.17
N ALA A 82 -4.35 -0.97 5.86
CA ALA A 82 -3.04 -0.76 5.24
C ALA A 82 -2.25 0.38 5.91
N ILE A 83 -2.90 1.52 6.17
CA ILE A 83 -2.26 2.66 6.84
C ILE A 83 -1.90 2.31 8.28
N ARG A 84 -2.79 1.66 9.03
CA ARG A 84 -2.53 1.27 10.43
C ARG A 84 -1.40 0.25 10.52
N THR A 85 -1.36 -0.72 9.63
CA THR A 85 -0.28 -1.70 9.53
C THR A 85 1.05 -1.01 9.26
N ALA A 86 1.12 -0.09 8.29
CA ALA A 86 2.31 0.69 7.97
C ALA A 86 2.81 1.53 9.16
N ILE A 87 1.92 2.25 9.83
CA ILE A 87 2.27 3.06 11.02
C ILE A 87 2.76 2.17 12.17
N SER A 88 2.14 1.00 12.36
CA SER A 88 2.49 0.09 13.46
C SER A 88 3.85 -0.58 13.30
N LEU A 89 4.39 -0.62 12.08
CA LEU A 89 5.73 -1.15 11.83
C LEU A 89 6.83 -0.23 12.42
N GLY A 90 6.55 1.07 12.52
CA GLY A 90 7.53 2.03 13.03
C GLY A 90 8.56 2.44 11.97
N GLY A 91 9.76 2.81 12.41
CA GLY A 91 10.81 3.27 11.51
C GLY A 91 10.40 4.56 10.77
N ASP A 92 10.62 4.61 9.46
CA ASP A 92 10.16 5.68 8.55
C ASP A 92 8.68 5.49 8.18
N SER A 93 7.84 5.48 9.22
CA SER A 93 6.43 5.07 9.12
C SER A 93 5.58 5.97 8.24
N ASP A 94 5.91 7.24 8.08
CA ASP A 94 5.21 8.18 7.19
C ASP A 94 5.50 7.87 5.72
N THR A 95 6.75 7.56 5.36
CA THR A 95 7.11 7.10 4.01
C THR A 95 6.47 5.75 3.69
N ILE A 96 6.53 4.79 4.63
CA ILE A 96 5.90 3.47 4.46
C ILE A 96 4.39 3.63 4.27
N ALA A 97 3.73 4.45 5.10
CA ALA A 97 2.30 4.71 5.00
C ALA A 97 1.92 5.48 3.73
N ALA A 98 2.76 6.37 3.23
CA ALA A 98 2.52 7.07 1.96
C ALA A 98 2.54 6.09 0.77
N ILE A 99 3.48 5.16 0.72
CA ILE A 99 3.58 4.16 -0.35
C ILE A 99 2.44 3.14 -0.23
N ALA A 100 2.23 2.55 0.94
CA ALA A 100 1.14 1.59 1.19
C ALA A 100 -0.23 2.21 0.90
N GLY A 101 -0.43 3.47 1.34
CA GLY A 101 -1.66 4.22 1.13
C GLY A 101 -1.94 4.53 -0.34
N ALA A 102 -0.92 4.84 -1.14
CA ALA A 102 -1.08 5.06 -2.57
C ALA A 102 -1.59 3.80 -3.31
N ILE A 103 -1.08 2.63 -2.93
CA ILE A 103 -1.54 1.35 -3.49
C ILE A 103 -2.94 1.00 -2.96
N ALA A 104 -3.16 1.17 -1.65
CA ALA A 104 -4.43 0.88 -1.01
C ALA A 104 -5.56 1.80 -1.50
N GLU A 105 -5.29 3.09 -1.78
CA GLU A 105 -6.25 3.99 -2.42
C GLU A 105 -6.68 3.46 -3.79
N ALA A 106 -5.71 3.05 -4.61
CA ALA A 106 -5.99 2.53 -5.95
C ALA A 106 -6.80 1.24 -5.91
N TYR A 107 -6.63 0.42 -4.87
CA TYR A 107 -7.26 -0.89 -4.71
C TYR A 107 -8.62 -0.82 -4.02
N TYR A 108 -8.68 -0.17 -2.85
CA TYR A 108 -9.87 -0.11 -1.98
C TYR A 108 -10.69 1.19 -2.16
N GLY A 109 -10.05 2.29 -2.57
CA GLY A 109 -10.56 3.64 -2.39
C GLY A 109 -10.35 4.17 -0.97
N ILE A 110 -10.51 5.47 -0.77
CA ILE A 110 -10.41 6.09 0.55
C ILE A 110 -11.81 6.26 1.16
N PRO A 111 -12.06 5.75 2.38
CA PRO A 111 -13.31 6.01 3.09
C PRO A 111 -13.58 7.51 3.25
N GLY A 112 -14.84 7.92 3.01
CA GLY A 112 -15.20 9.34 2.97
C GLY A 112 -14.85 10.11 4.24
N ALA A 113 -14.99 9.49 5.41
CA ALA A 113 -14.65 10.09 6.69
C ALA A 113 -13.13 10.36 6.80
N ILE A 114 -12.29 9.40 6.41
CA ILE A 114 -10.83 9.55 6.41
C ILE A 114 -10.41 10.63 5.43
N ARG A 115 -10.97 10.62 4.21
CA ARG A 115 -10.70 11.63 3.20
C ARG A 115 -11.05 13.04 3.69
N THR A 116 -12.24 13.22 4.24
CA THR A 116 -12.68 14.51 4.76
C THR A 116 -11.76 15.02 5.86
N GLN A 117 -11.38 14.14 6.78
CA GLN A 117 -10.46 14.49 7.86
C GLN A 117 -9.08 14.86 7.33
N ALA A 118 -8.53 14.07 6.41
CA ALA A 118 -7.21 14.35 5.80
C ALA A 118 -7.21 15.70 5.07
N LEU A 119 -8.26 16.00 4.31
CA LEU A 119 -8.39 17.26 3.58
C LEU A 119 -8.53 18.47 4.50
N SER A 120 -8.99 18.30 5.74
CA SER A 120 -9.08 19.40 6.71
C SER A 120 -7.72 19.87 7.22
N TYR A 121 -6.66 19.11 7.01
CA TYR A 121 -5.29 19.49 7.36
C TYR A 121 -4.54 20.24 6.24
N LEU A 122 -5.11 20.31 5.03
CA LEU A 122 -4.52 21.08 3.94
C LEU A 122 -4.73 22.58 4.18
N ASP A 123 -3.65 23.35 4.02
CA ASP A 123 -3.70 24.80 4.09
C ASP A 123 -4.36 25.42 2.83
N ASP A 124 -4.60 26.75 2.89
CA ASP A 124 -5.27 27.51 1.82
C ASP A 124 -4.50 27.51 0.48
N ARG A 125 -3.22 27.10 0.47
CA ARG A 125 -2.42 26.99 -0.76
C ARG A 125 -2.51 25.59 -1.37
N LEU A 126 -2.53 24.55 -0.55
CA LEU A 126 -2.53 23.16 -1.00
C LEU A 126 -3.95 22.70 -1.38
N ARG A 127 -4.97 23.19 -0.68
CA ARG A 127 -6.35 22.78 -0.93
C ARG A 127 -6.82 23.04 -2.36
N PRO A 128 -6.60 24.22 -2.98
CA PRO A 128 -7.00 24.47 -4.36
C PRO A 128 -6.25 23.56 -5.37
N ILE A 129 -4.97 23.25 -5.10
CA ILE A 129 -4.17 22.36 -5.95
C ILE A 129 -4.77 20.95 -5.93
N TYR A 130 -5.13 20.46 -4.74
CA TYR A 130 -5.81 19.18 -4.60
C TYR A 130 -7.15 19.16 -5.33
N ASP A 131 -7.98 20.20 -5.15
CA ASP A 131 -9.31 20.29 -5.77
C ASP A 131 -9.20 20.31 -7.31
N GLU A 132 -8.21 21.02 -7.87
CA GLU A 132 -7.94 21.03 -9.30
C GLU A 132 -7.46 19.66 -9.81
N TRP A 133 -6.58 18.99 -9.06
CA TRP A 133 -6.13 17.63 -9.37
C TRP A 133 -7.30 16.66 -9.38
N GLU A 134 -8.13 16.69 -8.34
CA GLU A 134 -9.29 15.82 -8.21
C GLU A 134 -10.29 16.05 -9.33
N ALA A 135 -10.53 17.30 -9.74
CA ALA A 135 -11.42 17.63 -10.85
C ALA A 135 -10.93 17.08 -12.20
N ARG A 136 -9.61 16.99 -12.39
CA ARG A 136 -9.01 16.52 -13.66
C ARG A 136 -8.76 15.01 -13.70
N TYR A 137 -8.30 14.44 -12.59
CA TYR A 137 -7.76 13.09 -12.52
C TYR A 137 -8.39 12.23 -11.44
N GLY A 138 -9.27 12.79 -10.63
CA GLY A 138 -9.92 12.09 -9.53
C GLY A 138 -10.56 10.79 -10.00
N MET A 139 -10.42 9.77 -9.20
CA MET A 139 -11.03 8.47 -9.49
C MET A 139 -12.55 8.64 -9.46
N GLY A 140 -13.20 8.43 -10.60
CA GLY A 140 -14.66 8.52 -10.72
C GLY A 140 -15.39 7.57 -9.75
N ARG A 141 -16.71 7.72 -9.64
CA ARG A 141 -17.60 7.00 -8.69
C ARG A 141 -17.35 5.50 -8.52
N SER A 142 -16.72 4.82 -9.49
CA SER A 142 -16.43 3.38 -9.42
C SER A 142 -15.50 2.98 -8.26
N CYS A 143 -14.62 3.87 -7.81
CA CYS A 143 -13.73 3.57 -6.67
C CYS A 143 -14.39 3.86 -5.33
N ILE A 144 -15.29 4.86 -5.27
CA ILE A 144 -16.11 5.12 -4.07
C ILE A 144 -17.07 3.95 -3.83
N GLU A 145 -17.71 3.44 -4.89
CA GLU A 145 -18.59 2.25 -4.81
C GLU A 145 -17.81 0.99 -4.39
N ARG A 146 -16.51 0.91 -4.73
CA ARG A 146 -15.63 -0.19 -4.33
C ARG A 146 -15.26 -0.09 -2.86
N ALA A 147 -14.96 1.11 -2.34
CA ALA A 147 -14.69 1.36 -0.92
C ALA A 147 -15.88 0.98 -0.02
N GLU A 148 -17.11 1.38 -0.40
CA GLU A 148 -18.33 1.03 0.33
C GLU A 148 -18.62 -0.49 0.34
N ARG A 149 -18.11 -1.23 -0.65
CA ARG A 149 -18.27 -2.68 -0.74
C ARG A 149 -17.26 -3.43 0.13
N THR A 150 -16.03 -2.93 0.24
CA THR A 150 -14.97 -3.53 1.09
C THR A 150 -15.20 -3.27 2.57
N GLU A 151 -15.78 -2.15 2.97
CA GLU A 151 -16.17 -1.88 4.36
C GLU A 151 -17.19 -2.89 4.93
N LYS A 152 -17.90 -3.63 4.04
CA LYS A 152 -18.89 -4.65 4.42
C LYS A 152 -18.35 -6.06 4.52
N LEU A 153 -17.08 -6.30 4.13
CA LEU A 153 -16.45 -7.60 4.24
C LEU A 153 -15.67 -7.69 5.56
N PRO A 154 -15.99 -8.68 6.44
CA PRO A 154 -15.22 -8.88 7.65
C PRO A 154 -13.79 -9.30 7.27
N CYS A 155 -12.80 -8.68 7.89
CA CYS A 155 -11.42 -9.13 7.83
C CYS A 155 -11.36 -10.57 8.36
N VAL A 156 -11.02 -11.51 7.49
CA VAL A 156 -10.73 -12.87 7.92
C VAL A 156 -9.39 -12.82 8.66
N GLY A 157 -9.45 -12.78 9.99
CA GLY A 157 -8.27 -12.71 10.84
C GLY A 157 -7.27 -13.78 10.43
N SER A 158 -6.01 -13.41 10.39
CA SER A 158 -4.83 -14.26 10.17
C SER A 158 -4.63 -15.27 11.33
N GLY A 159 -5.62 -16.14 11.54
CA GLY A 159 -5.68 -17.18 12.56
C GLY A 159 -5.93 -18.56 11.95
N GLY A 160 -5.30 -18.88 10.83
CA GLY A 160 -5.34 -20.18 10.17
C GLY A 160 -4.02 -20.92 10.31
N SER A 161 -3.82 -21.60 11.44
CA SER A 161 -2.82 -22.65 11.62
C SER A 161 -2.80 -23.57 10.39
N ILE A 162 -1.68 -23.57 9.67
CA ILE A 162 -1.39 -24.56 8.63
C ILE A 162 -1.26 -25.91 9.35
N GLY A 163 -2.33 -26.72 9.27
CA GLY A 163 -2.32 -28.09 9.75
C GLY A 163 -1.22 -28.90 9.07
N LYS A 164 -0.31 -29.45 9.86
CA LYS A 164 0.65 -30.48 9.45
C LYS A 164 -0.10 -31.58 8.70
N MET A 165 0.20 -31.77 7.44
CA MET A 165 -0.08 -33.03 6.74
C MET A 165 0.95 -34.05 7.22
N GLU A 166 0.56 -34.88 8.21
CA GLU A 166 1.26 -36.11 8.55
C GLU A 166 0.96 -37.17 7.48
N GLY A 167 1.99 -37.94 7.16
CA GLY A 167 2.13 -38.84 6.07
C GLY A 167 1.08 -39.94 5.94
N ILE A 168 0.96 -40.42 4.73
CA ILE A 168 0.41 -41.74 4.40
C ILE A 168 1.55 -42.56 3.82
N GLN A 169 1.78 -43.70 4.45
CA GLN A 169 2.67 -44.79 4.02
C GLN A 169 2.18 -45.39 2.69
#